data_c93f5b2aff80fa2361e31bd30fc17e51
#
_entry.id   c93f5b2aff80fa2361e31bd30fc17e51
#
_cell.length_a   1.000
_cell.length_b   1.000
_cell.length_c   1.000
_cell.angle_alpha   90.00
_cell.angle_beta   90.00
_cell.angle_gamma   90.00
#
_symmetry.space_group_name_H-M   'P 1'
#
loop_
_entity.id
_entity.type
_entity.pdbx_description
1 polymer ?
#
loop_
_entity_poly.entity_id
_entity_poly.type
_entity_poly.pdbx_seq_one_letter_code
_entity_poly.pdbx_strand_id
1 'polypeptide(L)'
;MIRLSSKSILILTTGCLLNGCSQGPLPLEVTLHQDHVCAFTNNPKKTNYGFDNNFLIFMGKADHTNGYKSTYEKEYSNVPLPIEEKDCVKIPLKEFEKNVAYDITLDTSKTFDTRICVVEHNNKLEIREPELGETTCK
;
A
#
# COMPACT_ATOMS: atom_id res chain seq x y z
N MET A 1 -4.55 72.54 -14.47
CA MET A 1 -4.65 71.19 -15.14
C MET A 1 -3.87 70.19 -14.35
N ILE A 2 -4.58 69.35 -13.64
CA ILE A 2 -3.98 68.27 -12.85
C ILE A 2 -3.99 67.02 -13.72
N ARG A 3 -2.85 66.50 -14.11
CA ARG A 3 -2.74 65.22 -14.80
C ARG A 3 -2.58 64.10 -13.74
N LEU A 4 -3.66 63.37 -13.51
CA LEU A 4 -3.58 62.14 -12.75
C LEU A 4 -2.87 61.06 -13.59
N SER A 5 -1.67 60.78 -13.22
CA SER A 5 -0.94 59.62 -13.77
C SER A 5 -1.45 58.34 -13.07
N SER A 6 -2.27 57.57 -13.76
CA SER A 6 -2.69 56.25 -13.31
C SER A 6 -1.52 55.32 -13.37
N LYS A 7 -0.90 55.01 -12.22
CA LYS A 7 0.06 53.93 -12.10
C LYS A 7 -0.72 52.62 -11.91
N SER A 8 -0.88 51.90 -12.99
CA SER A 8 -1.40 50.54 -12.92
C SER A 8 -0.38 49.68 -12.19
N ILE A 9 -0.70 49.30 -10.97
CA ILE A 9 0.03 48.31 -10.21
C ILE A 9 -0.40 46.95 -10.76
N LEU A 10 0.48 46.38 -11.58
CA LEU A 10 0.35 45.00 -12.04
C LEU A 10 0.73 44.08 -10.84
N ILE A 11 -0.24 43.60 -10.09
CA ILE A 11 -0.02 42.59 -9.07
C ILE A 11 0.17 41.28 -9.80
N LEU A 12 1.44 40.90 -9.96
CA LEU A 12 1.83 39.59 -10.45
C LEU A 12 1.60 38.58 -9.31
N THR A 13 0.40 38.02 -9.25
CA THR A 13 0.12 36.89 -8.36
C THR A 13 0.89 35.68 -8.89
N THR A 14 2.10 35.48 -8.37
CA THR A 14 2.86 34.25 -8.56
C THR A 14 2.11 33.16 -7.80
N GLY A 15 1.22 32.46 -8.52
CA GLY A 15 0.60 31.24 -8.00
C GLY A 15 1.69 30.20 -7.79
N CYS A 16 2.10 30.01 -6.56
CA CYS A 16 2.87 28.84 -6.18
C CYS A 16 1.99 27.62 -6.43
N LEU A 17 2.15 26.98 -7.57
CA LEU A 17 1.69 25.64 -7.82
C LEU A 17 2.49 24.72 -6.90
N LEU A 18 2.03 24.58 -5.67
CA LEU A 18 2.48 23.53 -4.78
C LEU A 18 1.96 22.20 -5.36
N ASN A 19 2.61 21.71 -6.40
CA ASN A 19 2.50 20.34 -6.82
C ASN A 19 3.21 19.52 -5.74
N GLY A 20 2.54 19.33 -4.61
CA GLY A 20 2.96 18.35 -3.64
C GLY A 20 2.85 16.98 -4.27
N CYS A 21 3.97 16.45 -4.76
CA CYS A 21 4.09 15.05 -5.14
C CYS A 21 4.12 14.19 -3.89
N SER A 22 3.02 14.11 -3.14
CA SER A 22 2.80 13.01 -2.22
C SER A 22 2.20 11.86 -3.03
N GLN A 23 3.06 11.10 -3.70
CA GLN A 23 2.63 9.81 -4.20
C GLN A 23 2.39 8.92 -2.99
N GLY A 24 1.11 8.57 -2.76
CA GLY A 24 0.75 7.55 -1.79
C GLY A 24 1.37 6.19 -2.12
N PRO A 25 1.16 5.18 -1.28
CA PRO A 25 1.63 3.83 -1.56
C PRO A 25 1.17 3.33 -2.92
N LEU A 26 2.02 2.55 -3.56
CA LEU A 26 1.70 1.85 -4.80
C LEU A 26 0.87 0.61 -4.49
N PRO A 27 0.06 0.11 -5.42
CA PRO A 27 -0.76 -1.07 -5.18
C PRO A 27 0.09 -2.34 -5.01
N LEU A 28 -0.28 -3.16 -4.04
CA LEU A 28 0.25 -4.49 -3.80
C LEU A 28 -0.79 -5.52 -4.27
N GLU A 29 -0.38 -6.47 -5.10
CA GLU A 29 -1.24 -7.56 -5.55
C GLU A 29 -1.16 -8.72 -4.57
N VAL A 30 -2.29 -9.40 -4.37
CA VAL A 30 -2.36 -10.59 -3.52
C VAL A 30 -3.19 -11.67 -4.18
N THR A 31 -2.74 -12.91 -4.03
CA THR A 31 -3.48 -14.10 -4.44
C THR A 31 -3.53 -15.09 -3.29
N LEU A 32 -4.58 -15.89 -3.25
CA LEU A 32 -4.77 -16.90 -2.20
C LEU A 32 -4.32 -18.27 -2.72
N HIS A 33 -3.44 -18.90 -1.97
CA HIS A 33 -3.05 -20.29 -2.15
C HIS A 33 -3.56 -21.15 -0.99
N GLN A 34 -3.34 -22.45 -1.05
CA GLN A 34 -3.91 -23.40 -0.08
C GLN A 34 -3.52 -23.08 1.37
N ASP A 35 -2.29 -22.65 1.62
CA ASP A 35 -1.73 -22.46 2.96
C ASP A 35 -1.17 -21.06 3.21
N HIS A 36 -1.25 -20.17 2.22
CA HIS A 36 -0.68 -18.83 2.33
C HIS A 36 -1.36 -17.81 1.42
N VAL A 37 -1.22 -16.55 1.78
CA VAL A 37 -1.48 -15.42 0.92
C VAL A 37 -0.17 -15.02 0.25
N CYS A 38 -0.20 -14.90 -1.07
CA CYS A 38 0.95 -14.58 -1.93
C CYS A 38 0.90 -13.10 -2.27
N ALA A 39 1.85 -12.30 -1.80
CA ALA A 39 1.91 -10.86 -2.04
C ALA A 39 3.05 -10.49 -2.98
N PHE A 40 2.75 -9.72 -4.01
CA PHE A 40 3.71 -9.28 -5.02
C PHE A 40 3.29 -7.94 -5.63
N THR A 41 4.23 -7.24 -6.23
CA THR A 41 3.97 -5.86 -6.67
C THR A 41 3.38 -5.77 -8.07
N ASN A 42 3.63 -6.75 -8.92
CA ASN A 42 3.28 -6.72 -10.35
C ASN A 42 3.75 -5.41 -11.05
N ASN A 43 4.84 -4.84 -10.57
CA ASN A 43 5.38 -3.57 -11.05
C ASN A 43 6.81 -3.76 -11.52
N PRO A 44 7.06 -3.80 -12.85
CA PRO A 44 8.39 -4.07 -13.39
C PRO A 44 9.36 -2.89 -13.31
N LYS A 45 8.92 -1.73 -12.83
CA LYS A 45 9.75 -0.53 -12.77
C LYS A 45 10.80 -0.64 -11.66
N LYS A 46 12.03 -1.00 -12.03
CA LYS A 46 13.12 -1.28 -11.09
C LYS A 46 13.50 -0.12 -10.17
N THR A 47 13.28 1.12 -10.58
CA THR A 47 13.55 2.30 -9.76
C THR A 47 12.70 2.38 -8.48
N ASN A 48 11.66 1.57 -8.37
CA ASN A 48 10.82 1.52 -7.18
C ASN A 48 11.42 0.66 -6.05
N TYR A 49 12.49 -0.10 -6.31
CA TYR A 49 12.99 -1.12 -5.36
C TYR A 49 14.33 -0.80 -4.73
N GLY A 50 14.99 0.29 -5.12
CA GLY A 50 16.33 0.62 -4.63
C GLY A 50 17.44 -0.22 -5.30
N PHE A 51 18.64 -0.18 -4.70
CA PHE A 51 19.84 -0.82 -5.27
C PHE A 51 20.15 -2.19 -4.66
N ASP A 52 19.57 -2.51 -3.54
CA ASP A 52 19.73 -3.78 -2.84
C ASP A 52 18.43 -4.57 -2.88
N ASN A 53 18.54 -5.90 -2.82
CA ASN A 53 17.38 -6.79 -2.79
C ASN A 53 16.87 -6.99 -1.36
N ASN A 54 16.84 -5.92 -0.57
CA ASN A 54 16.33 -5.93 0.79
C ASN A 54 14.93 -5.32 0.82
N PHE A 55 14.03 -5.99 1.49
CA PHE A 55 12.67 -5.49 1.69
C PHE A 55 12.05 -6.04 2.96
N LEU A 56 11.07 -5.32 3.46
CA LEU A 56 10.30 -5.66 4.65
C LEU A 56 8.86 -5.86 4.25
N ILE A 57 8.24 -6.94 4.74
CA ILE A 57 6.79 -7.09 4.70
C ILE A 57 6.25 -7.04 6.12
N PHE A 58 5.19 -6.31 6.32
CA PHE A 58 4.47 -6.28 7.59
C PHE A 58 2.97 -6.18 7.37
N MET A 59 2.24 -6.61 8.36
CA MET A 59 0.79 -6.68 8.31
C MET A 59 0.21 -6.36 9.68
N GLY A 60 -0.91 -5.68 9.70
CA GLY A 60 -1.68 -5.42 10.90
C GLY A 60 -3.16 -5.30 10.61
N LYS A 61 -3.98 -5.43 11.63
CA LYS A 61 -5.43 -5.24 11.49
C LYS A 61 -5.72 -3.80 11.05
N ALA A 62 -6.66 -3.63 10.14
CA ALA A 62 -7.09 -2.32 9.65
C ALA A 62 -7.79 -1.47 10.74
N ASP A 63 -8.27 -2.09 11.80
CA ASP A 63 -8.79 -1.38 12.97
C ASP A 63 -7.65 -0.80 13.79
N HIS A 64 -7.49 0.52 13.73
CA HIS A 64 -6.47 1.27 14.45
C HIS A 64 -7.02 2.01 15.69
N THR A 65 -8.16 1.58 16.23
CA THR A 65 -8.79 2.24 17.41
C THR A 65 -7.84 2.36 18.59
N ASN A 66 -6.97 1.36 18.79
CA ASN A 66 -5.95 1.32 19.85
C ASN A 66 -4.53 1.58 19.29
N GLY A 67 -4.41 2.28 18.16
CA GLY A 67 -3.17 2.48 17.44
C GLY A 67 -2.82 1.31 16.51
N TYR A 68 -1.83 1.52 15.65
CA TYR A 68 -1.33 0.48 14.76
C TYR A 68 -0.53 -0.55 15.53
N LYS A 69 -0.78 -1.82 15.25
CA LYS A 69 0.00 -2.93 15.78
C LYS A 69 0.27 -3.95 14.68
N SER A 70 1.55 -4.23 14.43
CA SER A 70 1.95 -5.29 13.52
C SER A 70 1.60 -6.65 14.12
N THR A 71 0.93 -7.48 13.35
CA THR A 71 0.60 -8.88 13.71
C THR A 71 1.51 -9.88 13.01
N TYR A 72 2.17 -9.46 11.96
CA TYR A 72 3.14 -10.24 11.19
C TYR A 72 4.19 -9.32 10.59
N GLU A 73 5.45 -9.72 10.65
CA GLU A 73 6.57 -8.95 10.10
C GLU A 73 7.70 -9.88 9.69
N LYS A 74 8.31 -9.63 8.54
CA LYS A 74 9.47 -10.39 8.06
C LYS A 74 10.35 -9.54 7.16
N GLU A 75 11.65 -9.58 7.42
CA GLU A 75 12.68 -8.98 6.57
C GLU A 75 13.25 -10.02 5.60
N TYR A 76 13.57 -9.58 4.40
CA TYR A 76 14.18 -10.37 3.35
C TYR A 76 15.44 -9.69 2.84
N SER A 77 16.49 -10.47 2.67
CA SER A 77 17.78 -10.01 2.15
C SER A 77 18.31 -11.00 1.11
N ASN A 78 18.85 -10.46 0.01
CA ASN A 78 19.48 -11.26 -1.06
C ASN A 78 18.58 -12.33 -1.69
N VAL A 79 17.28 -12.05 -1.75
CA VAL A 79 16.30 -12.91 -2.44
C VAL A 79 15.72 -12.14 -3.63
N PRO A 80 15.12 -12.82 -4.63
CA PRO A 80 14.42 -12.13 -5.70
C PRO A 80 13.35 -11.17 -5.15
N LEU A 81 13.27 -9.97 -5.76
CA LEU A 81 12.21 -9.02 -5.42
C LEU A 81 10.84 -9.61 -5.79
N PRO A 82 9.82 -9.39 -4.96
CA PRO A 82 8.49 -9.96 -5.18
C PRO A 82 7.71 -9.17 -6.25
N ILE A 83 8.21 -9.17 -7.48
CA ILE A 83 7.59 -8.48 -8.61
C ILE A 83 6.51 -9.32 -9.25
N GLU A 84 6.81 -10.59 -9.50
CA GLU A 84 5.87 -11.54 -10.09
C GLU A 84 5.33 -12.53 -9.05
N GLU A 85 4.20 -13.12 -9.32
CA GLU A 85 3.57 -14.10 -8.41
C GLU A 85 4.49 -15.25 -8.03
N LYS A 86 5.31 -15.74 -8.97
CA LYS A 86 6.28 -16.82 -8.71
C LYS A 86 7.31 -16.45 -7.62
N ASP A 87 7.62 -15.17 -7.46
CA ASP A 87 8.58 -14.65 -6.48
C ASP A 87 7.87 -13.95 -5.30
N CYS A 88 6.58 -14.21 -5.10
CA CYS A 88 5.78 -13.54 -4.09
C CYS A 88 6.26 -13.80 -2.66
N VAL A 89 5.91 -12.87 -1.78
CA VAL A 89 6.05 -13.09 -0.34
C VAL A 89 4.89 -13.95 0.14
N LYS A 90 5.20 -15.04 0.82
CA LYS A 90 4.21 -15.98 1.35
C LYS A 90 3.91 -15.62 2.80
N ILE A 91 2.70 -15.15 3.05
CA ILE A 91 2.21 -14.89 4.41
C ILE A 91 1.36 -16.09 4.82
N PRO A 92 1.72 -16.81 5.91
CA PRO A 92 0.95 -17.98 6.32
C PRO A 92 -0.53 -17.67 6.57
N LEU A 93 -1.41 -18.52 6.08
CA LEU A 93 -2.86 -18.31 6.21
C LEU A 93 -3.32 -18.24 7.66
N LYS A 94 -2.62 -18.92 8.58
CA LYS A 94 -2.87 -18.87 10.02
C LYS A 94 -2.73 -17.48 10.64
N GLU A 95 -2.05 -16.55 9.97
CA GLU A 95 -1.88 -15.18 10.46
C GLU A 95 -3.11 -14.31 10.24
N PHE A 96 -4.10 -14.81 9.49
CA PHE A 96 -5.33 -14.09 9.17
C PHE A 96 -6.50 -14.63 9.97
N GLU A 97 -7.21 -13.76 10.66
CA GLU A 97 -8.54 -14.05 11.19
C GLU A 97 -9.58 -13.86 10.07
N LYS A 98 -10.52 -14.79 9.94
CA LYS A 98 -11.59 -14.67 8.92
C LYS A 98 -12.41 -13.41 9.12
N ASN A 99 -12.80 -12.78 8.03
CA ASN A 99 -13.64 -11.58 7.96
C ASN A 99 -13.02 -10.30 8.57
N VAL A 100 -11.79 -10.36 9.03
CA VAL A 100 -11.06 -9.20 9.55
C VAL A 100 -10.22 -8.59 8.45
N ALA A 101 -10.29 -7.27 8.28
CA ALA A 101 -9.47 -6.56 7.32
C ALA A 101 -8.05 -6.37 7.85
N TYR A 102 -7.08 -6.65 7.00
CA TYR A 102 -5.65 -6.45 7.27
C TYR A 102 -5.05 -5.52 6.24
N ASP A 103 -4.22 -4.59 6.73
CA ASP A 103 -3.33 -3.82 5.88
C ASP A 103 -2.03 -4.59 5.71
N ILE A 104 -1.67 -4.89 4.48
CA ILE A 104 -0.42 -5.56 4.14
C ILE A 104 0.47 -4.54 3.44
N THR A 105 1.68 -4.35 3.94
CA THR A 105 2.63 -3.38 3.43
C THR A 105 3.94 -4.06 3.07
N LEU A 106 4.39 -3.82 1.85
CA LEU A 106 5.73 -4.17 1.38
C LEU A 106 6.53 -2.88 1.28
N ASP A 107 7.61 -2.81 2.03
CA ASP A 107 8.48 -1.65 2.09
C ASP A 107 9.83 -1.95 1.43
N THR A 108 10.11 -1.20 0.40
CA THR A 108 11.37 -1.20 -0.34
C THR A 108 11.88 0.25 -0.38
N SER A 109 12.42 0.75 -1.48
CA SER A 109 12.63 2.20 -1.66
C SER A 109 11.29 2.94 -1.83
N LYS A 110 10.27 2.24 -2.30
CA LYS A 110 8.87 2.68 -2.32
C LYS A 110 8.04 1.76 -1.42
N THR A 111 6.89 2.24 -1.03
CA THR A 111 5.92 1.49 -0.24
C THR A 111 4.81 0.99 -1.15
N PHE A 112 4.47 -0.29 -1.01
CA PHE A 112 3.34 -0.93 -1.69
C PHE A 112 2.39 -1.44 -0.61
N ASP A 113 1.09 -1.23 -0.78
CA ASP A 113 0.12 -1.71 0.18
C ASP A 113 -1.17 -2.22 -0.44
N THR A 114 -1.91 -2.95 0.35
CA THR A 114 -3.27 -3.41 0.05
C THR A 114 -4.01 -3.68 1.34
N ARG A 115 -5.33 -3.61 1.29
CA ARG A 115 -6.22 -3.99 2.41
C ARG A 115 -7.12 -5.11 1.97
N ILE A 116 -7.08 -6.23 2.67
CA ILE A 116 -7.85 -7.43 2.35
C ILE A 116 -8.44 -8.10 3.58
N CYS A 117 -9.47 -8.91 3.32
CA CYS A 117 -9.96 -9.93 4.24
C CYS A 117 -9.79 -11.31 3.60
N VAL A 118 -9.56 -12.32 4.43
CA VAL A 118 -9.76 -13.71 4.07
C VAL A 118 -11.16 -14.10 4.54
N VAL A 119 -12.02 -14.48 3.61
CA VAL A 119 -13.42 -14.85 3.91
C VAL A 119 -13.69 -16.26 3.46
N GLU A 120 -14.69 -16.90 4.07
CA GLU A 120 -15.15 -18.23 3.66
C GLU A 120 -16.53 -18.11 3.02
N HIS A 121 -16.64 -18.59 1.79
CA HIS A 121 -17.88 -18.61 1.04
C HIS A 121 -18.05 -19.98 0.40
N ASN A 122 -19.18 -20.65 0.64
CA ASN A 122 -19.46 -22.01 0.15
C ASN A 122 -18.33 -23.01 0.47
N ASN A 123 -17.83 -23.00 1.70
CA ASN A 123 -16.71 -23.84 2.18
C ASN A 123 -15.38 -23.62 1.45
N LYS A 124 -15.24 -22.50 0.75
CA LYS A 124 -13.97 -22.08 0.10
C LYS A 124 -13.50 -20.77 0.69
N LEU A 125 -12.21 -20.68 0.92
CA LEU A 125 -11.58 -19.42 1.28
C LEU A 125 -11.37 -18.58 0.04
N GLU A 126 -11.59 -17.29 0.16
CA GLU A 126 -11.32 -16.29 -0.88
C GLU A 126 -10.80 -14.98 -0.29
N ILE A 127 -10.09 -14.21 -1.08
CA ILE A 127 -9.69 -12.85 -0.73
C ILE A 127 -10.80 -11.90 -1.17
N ARG A 128 -11.13 -10.98 -0.28
CA ARG A 128 -12.11 -9.92 -0.55
C ARG A 128 -11.59 -8.59 -0.04
N GLU A 129 -11.81 -7.53 -0.80
CA GLU A 129 -11.54 -6.18 -0.33
C GLU A 129 -12.70 -5.70 0.56
N PRO A 130 -12.42 -5.12 1.74
CA PRO A 130 -13.49 -4.49 2.53
C PRO A 130 -14.01 -3.23 1.82
N GLU A 131 -15.25 -2.86 2.12
CA GLU A 131 -15.77 -1.56 1.69
C GLU A 131 -14.96 -0.42 2.32
N LEU A 132 -14.94 0.73 1.66
CA LEU A 132 -14.17 1.89 2.10
C LEU A 132 -14.52 2.27 3.55
N GLY A 133 -13.50 2.35 4.40
CA GLY A 133 -13.64 2.69 5.82
C GLY A 133 -14.04 1.53 6.72
N GLU A 134 -14.30 0.34 6.16
CA GLU A 134 -14.65 -0.85 6.94
C GLU A 134 -13.40 -1.59 7.43
N THR A 135 -13.49 -2.16 8.61
CA THR A 135 -12.43 -2.96 9.25
C THR A 135 -12.72 -4.46 9.23
N THR A 136 -13.85 -4.83 8.66
CA THR A 136 -14.30 -6.22 8.47
C THR A 136 -14.90 -6.41 7.09
N CYS A 137 -14.95 -7.64 6.63
CA CYS A 137 -15.71 -8.04 5.45
C CYS A 137 -16.91 -8.89 5.89
N LYS A 138 -18.01 -8.68 5.21
CA LYS A 138 -19.24 -9.47 5.41
C LYS A 138 -19.36 -10.54 4.33
#